data_f61d6d67bdad7f173bb22f7dea999b63
#
_entry.id   f61d6d67bdad7f173bb22f7dea999b63
#
_cell.length_a   1.000
_cell.length_b   1.000
_cell.length_c   1.000
_cell.angle_alpha   90.00
_cell.angle_beta   90.00
_cell.angle_gamma   90.00
#
_symmetry.space_group_name_H-M   'P 1'
#
loop_
_entity.id
_entity.type
_entity.pdbx_description
1 polymer ?
#
loop_
_entity_poly.entity_id
_entity_poly.type
_entity_poly.pdbx_seq_one_letter_code
_entity_poly.pdbx_strand_id
1 'polypeptide(L)'
;MKLFHFAILALVAPIALAAQQPPAALPANPVTTAFRTRISGLHRNIAQAFDSIPEAKFAYKPTPAQLSIGFIAQHIASDDYFFCNNFGALKGTRAAEDTATADSVKATWPKAKLVTRLRESFAFCDQAIAQLDDAKLGEPVTITFGGNSRTVARAGMVLGHALDLADHYSQLANYMRLNNILPPTALPRPRP
;
A
#
# COMPACT_ATOMS: atom_id res chain seq x y z
N MET A 1 -38.48 -76.89 -12.47
CA MET A 1 -37.48 -75.85 -12.80
C MET A 1 -38.19 -74.52 -12.88
N LYS A 2 -38.07 -73.65 -11.86
CA LYS A 2 -38.67 -72.27 -11.89
C LYS A 2 -37.55 -71.28 -12.19
N LEU A 3 -37.61 -70.61 -13.39
CA LEU A 3 -36.70 -69.53 -13.75
C LEU A 3 -37.13 -68.24 -13.02
N PHE A 4 -36.24 -67.71 -12.16
CA PHE A 4 -36.36 -66.36 -11.60
C PHE A 4 -35.75 -65.36 -12.55
N HIS A 5 -36.56 -64.42 -13.07
CA HIS A 5 -36.09 -63.27 -13.80
C HIS A 5 -35.74 -62.15 -12.83
N PHE A 6 -34.47 -61.78 -12.74
CA PHE A 6 -34.03 -60.58 -12.00
C PHE A 6 -34.10 -59.39 -12.96
N ALA A 7 -35.04 -58.50 -12.72
CA ALA A 7 -35.05 -57.18 -13.40
C ALA A 7 -34.11 -56.24 -12.70
N ILE A 8 -33.05 -55.80 -13.39
CA ILE A 8 -32.13 -54.77 -12.95
C ILE A 8 -32.74 -53.43 -13.26
N LEU A 9 -33.21 -52.69 -12.27
CA LEU A 9 -33.67 -51.30 -12.39
C LEU A 9 -32.44 -50.37 -12.36
N ALA A 10 -32.03 -49.84 -13.53
CA ALA A 10 -30.97 -48.85 -13.61
C ALA A 10 -31.51 -47.49 -13.15
N LEU A 11 -31.09 -47.01 -11.98
CA LEU A 11 -31.34 -45.66 -11.48
C LEU A 11 -30.44 -44.67 -12.27
N VAL A 12 -31.00 -43.95 -13.21
CA VAL A 12 -30.34 -42.82 -13.89
C VAL A 12 -30.52 -41.58 -13.00
N ALA A 13 -29.53 -41.23 -12.19
CA ALA A 13 -29.54 -39.98 -11.44
C ALA A 13 -29.30 -38.81 -12.42
N PRO A 14 -30.07 -37.71 -12.39
CA PRO A 14 -29.82 -36.53 -13.22
C PRO A 14 -28.57 -35.85 -12.73
N ILE A 15 -27.53 -35.77 -13.56
CA ILE A 15 -26.35 -34.92 -13.32
C ILE A 15 -26.84 -33.48 -13.51
N ALA A 16 -27.07 -32.79 -12.40
CA ALA A 16 -27.30 -31.35 -12.42
C ALA A 16 -25.98 -30.67 -12.89
N LEU A 17 -25.97 -30.21 -14.15
CA LEU A 17 -24.93 -29.30 -14.62
C LEU A 17 -25.03 -28.03 -13.77
N ALA A 18 -24.14 -27.86 -12.81
CA ALA A 18 -23.97 -26.58 -12.14
C ALA A 18 -23.54 -25.55 -13.20
N ALA A 19 -24.47 -24.66 -13.58
CA ALA A 19 -24.17 -23.58 -14.48
C ALA A 19 -23.06 -22.74 -13.83
N GLN A 20 -21.86 -22.75 -14.42
CA GLN A 20 -20.77 -21.90 -14.00
C GLN A 20 -21.25 -20.44 -14.09
N GLN A 21 -21.26 -19.72 -12.97
CA GLN A 21 -21.53 -18.30 -13.00
C GLN A 21 -20.53 -17.62 -13.94
N PRO A 22 -20.98 -16.75 -14.85
CA PRO A 22 -20.07 -16.02 -15.70
C PRO A 22 -19.06 -15.27 -14.83
N PRO A 23 -17.79 -15.17 -15.27
CA PRO A 23 -16.77 -14.42 -14.54
C PRO A 23 -17.28 -13.01 -14.23
N ALA A 24 -17.07 -12.55 -13.01
CA ALA A 24 -17.42 -11.17 -12.65
C ALA A 24 -16.77 -10.19 -13.63
N ALA A 25 -17.55 -9.23 -14.13
CA ALA A 25 -17.03 -8.21 -15.03
C ALA A 25 -15.88 -7.46 -14.35
N LEU A 26 -14.79 -7.23 -15.10
CA LEU A 26 -13.69 -6.41 -14.61
C LEU A 26 -14.18 -4.98 -14.33
N PRO A 27 -13.62 -4.29 -13.31
CA PRO A 27 -13.95 -2.88 -13.04
C PRO A 27 -13.65 -2.02 -14.28
N ALA A 28 -14.35 -0.89 -14.41
CA ALA A 28 -14.17 0.04 -15.53
C ALA A 28 -12.75 0.58 -15.68
N ASN A 29 -12.00 0.66 -14.55
CA ASN A 29 -10.61 1.11 -14.47
C ASN A 29 -9.76 0.05 -13.75
N PRO A 30 -9.45 -1.08 -14.40
CA PRO A 30 -8.82 -2.23 -13.74
C PRO A 30 -7.42 -1.91 -13.21
N VAL A 31 -6.62 -1.11 -13.92
CA VAL A 31 -5.25 -0.79 -13.54
C VAL A 31 -5.22 0.15 -12.34
N THR A 32 -5.93 1.27 -12.39
CA THR A 32 -5.99 2.21 -11.26
C THR A 32 -6.70 1.61 -10.05
N THR A 33 -7.66 0.70 -10.26
CA THR A 33 -8.29 -0.06 -9.17
C THR A 33 -7.27 -0.97 -8.47
N ALA A 34 -6.42 -1.67 -9.23
CA ALA A 34 -5.36 -2.50 -8.67
C ALA A 34 -4.35 -1.68 -7.87
N PHE A 35 -3.89 -0.53 -8.40
CA PHE A 35 -3.00 0.38 -7.68
C PHE A 35 -3.64 0.92 -6.41
N ARG A 36 -4.88 1.38 -6.49
CA ARG A 36 -5.65 1.89 -5.34
C ARG A 36 -5.73 0.87 -4.22
N THR A 37 -6.09 -0.36 -4.56
CA THR A 37 -6.17 -1.47 -3.60
C THR A 37 -4.80 -1.76 -2.97
N ARG A 38 -3.73 -1.76 -3.77
CA ARG A 38 -2.38 -2.06 -3.29
C ARG A 38 -1.87 -0.96 -2.37
N ILE A 39 -1.98 0.30 -2.77
CA ILE A 39 -1.51 1.47 -2.01
C ILE A 39 -2.26 1.57 -0.68
N SER A 40 -3.60 1.51 -0.68
CA SER A 40 -4.38 1.52 0.57
C SER A 40 -4.04 0.35 1.49
N GLY A 41 -3.68 -0.82 0.92
CA GLY A 41 -3.20 -1.96 1.71
C GLY A 41 -1.85 -1.68 2.38
N LEU A 42 -0.93 -1.02 1.67
CA LEU A 42 0.37 -0.62 2.20
C LEU A 42 0.22 0.47 3.27
N HIS A 43 -0.59 1.50 3.04
CA HIS A 43 -0.90 2.54 4.03
C HIS A 43 -1.39 1.92 5.34
N ARG A 44 -2.35 0.98 5.29
CA ARG A 44 -2.83 0.28 6.49
C ARG A 44 -1.72 -0.49 7.20
N ASN A 45 -0.93 -1.25 6.46
CA ASN A 45 0.15 -2.04 7.06
C ASN A 45 1.22 -1.16 7.69
N ILE A 46 1.61 -0.07 7.03
CA ILE A 46 2.60 0.89 7.53
C ILE A 46 2.06 1.60 8.78
N ALA A 47 0.82 2.09 8.75
CA ALA A 47 0.20 2.73 9.91
C ALA A 47 0.16 1.78 11.12
N GLN A 48 -0.30 0.54 10.94
CA GLN A 48 -0.35 -0.47 12.00
C GLN A 48 1.07 -0.83 12.52
N ALA A 49 2.07 -0.87 11.65
CA ALA A 49 3.44 -1.11 12.05
C ALA A 49 3.95 0.01 12.98
N PHE A 50 3.79 1.27 12.58
CA PHE A 50 4.19 2.40 13.42
C PHE A 50 3.40 2.48 14.73
N ASP A 51 2.11 2.14 14.73
CA ASP A 51 1.33 2.05 15.98
C ASP A 51 1.90 1.02 16.95
N SER A 52 2.33 -0.13 16.43
CA SER A 52 2.86 -1.26 17.22
C SER A 52 4.28 -1.05 17.74
N ILE A 53 5.08 -0.18 17.12
CA ILE A 53 6.47 0.06 17.51
C ILE A 53 6.50 1.02 18.72
N PRO A 54 7.13 0.63 19.86
CA PRO A 54 7.31 1.54 20.98
C PRO A 54 8.13 2.78 20.62
N GLU A 55 7.81 3.94 21.19
CA GLU A 55 8.51 5.20 20.92
C GLU A 55 10.02 5.09 21.14
N ALA A 56 10.46 4.41 22.20
CA ALA A 56 11.88 4.19 22.47
C ALA A 56 12.65 3.47 21.36
N LYS A 57 11.95 2.87 20.39
CA LYS A 57 12.55 2.21 19.23
C LYS A 57 12.65 3.10 17.99
N PHE A 58 12.14 4.33 18.01
CA PHE A 58 12.14 5.20 16.82
C PHE A 58 13.57 5.61 16.39
N ALA A 59 14.54 5.64 17.30
CA ALA A 59 15.94 5.86 16.96
C ALA A 59 16.67 4.59 16.46
N TYR A 60 16.02 3.41 16.54
CA TYR A 60 16.64 2.14 16.15
C TYR A 60 16.93 2.08 14.65
N LYS A 61 18.11 1.59 14.33
CA LYS A 61 18.57 1.17 13.01
C LYS A 61 19.48 -0.06 13.15
N PRO A 62 19.36 -1.07 12.27
CA PRO A 62 20.13 -2.31 12.38
C PRO A 62 21.65 -2.10 12.26
N THR A 63 22.05 -1.16 11.40
CA THR A 63 23.44 -0.78 11.19
C THR A 63 23.58 0.75 11.11
N PRO A 64 24.78 1.32 11.30
CA PRO A 64 24.98 2.76 11.15
C PRO A 64 24.62 3.33 9.78
N ALA A 65 24.71 2.51 8.72
CA ALA A 65 24.42 2.91 7.36
C ALA A 65 22.91 2.92 7.01
N GLN A 66 22.07 2.27 7.83
CA GLN A 66 20.63 2.18 7.58
C GLN A 66 19.88 3.37 8.20
N LEU A 67 18.68 3.62 7.67
CA LEU A 67 17.76 4.63 8.17
C LEU A 67 17.18 4.20 9.52
N SER A 68 16.93 5.18 10.42
CA SER A 68 16.18 4.88 11.64
C SER A 68 14.68 4.74 11.37
N ILE A 69 13.95 4.10 12.29
CA ILE A 69 12.49 3.98 12.20
C ILE A 69 11.83 5.36 12.10
N GLY A 70 12.28 6.33 12.90
CA GLY A 70 11.77 7.71 12.83
C GLY A 70 12.10 8.40 11.50
N PHE A 71 13.26 8.10 10.90
CA PHE A 71 13.58 8.61 9.57
C PHE A 71 12.64 8.01 8.51
N ILE A 72 12.38 6.71 8.55
CA ILE A 72 11.46 6.05 7.62
C ILE A 72 10.05 6.68 7.72
N ALA A 73 9.57 7.00 8.92
CA ALA A 73 8.27 7.62 9.11
C ALA A 73 8.16 8.99 8.42
N GLN A 74 9.12 9.89 8.66
CA GLN A 74 9.12 11.23 8.06
C GLN A 74 9.39 11.19 6.55
N HIS A 75 10.18 10.22 6.09
CA HIS A 75 10.50 10.05 4.69
C HIS A 75 9.28 9.63 3.89
N ILE A 76 8.57 8.58 4.30
CA ILE A 76 7.31 8.16 3.66
C ILE A 76 6.31 9.33 3.62
N ALA A 77 6.14 10.05 4.73
CA ALA A 77 5.23 11.20 4.76
C ALA A 77 5.62 12.31 3.77
N SER A 78 6.92 12.52 3.54
CA SER A 78 7.43 13.46 2.54
C SER A 78 7.19 12.98 1.10
N ASP A 79 7.49 11.70 0.86
CA ASP A 79 7.41 11.10 -0.48
C ASP A 79 5.97 10.93 -0.95
N ASP A 80 5.03 10.68 -0.04
CA ASP A 80 3.61 10.72 -0.36
C ASP A 80 3.21 12.05 -1.02
N TYR A 81 3.62 13.18 -0.46
CA TYR A 81 3.33 14.48 -1.08
C TYR A 81 4.04 14.65 -2.42
N PHE A 82 5.27 14.15 -2.56
CA PHE A 82 5.99 14.19 -3.84
C PHE A 82 5.26 13.38 -4.91
N PHE A 83 4.88 12.14 -4.63
CA PHE A 83 4.21 11.28 -5.60
C PHE A 83 2.77 11.73 -5.85
N CYS A 84 1.98 11.91 -4.79
CA CYS A 84 0.54 12.08 -4.90
C CYS A 84 0.15 13.46 -5.44
N ASN A 85 0.97 14.49 -5.27
CA ASN A 85 0.81 15.76 -5.97
C ASN A 85 0.92 15.62 -7.50
N ASN A 86 1.44 14.50 -8.00
CA ASN A 86 1.58 14.21 -9.42
C ASN A 86 0.53 13.22 -9.95
N PHE A 87 -0.43 12.81 -9.13
CA PHE A 87 -1.49 11.89 -9.55
C PHE A 87 -2.62 12.58 -10.34
N GLY A 88 -2.91 13.84 -10.04
CA GLY A 88 -4.01 14.56 -10.69
C GLY A 88 -4.03 16.05 -10.36
N ALA A 89 -5.24 16.61 -10.38
CA ALA A 89 -5.46 18.03 -10.08
C ALA A 89 -5.38 18.32 -8.58
N LEU A 90 -5.72 17.36 -7.72
CA LEU A 90 -5.65 17.55 -6.27
C LEU A 90 -4.21 17.76 -5.84
N LYS A 91 -3.98 18.82 -5.05
CA LYS A 91 -2.67 19.17 -4.49
C LYS A 91 -2.75 19.19 -2.98
N GLY A 92 -1.81 18.51 -2.34
CA GLY A 92 -1.61 18.56 -0.90
C GLY A 92 -0.44 19.46 -0.54
N THR A 93 -0.53 20.08 0.62
CA THR A 93 0.54 20.93 1.16
C THR A 93 0.99 20.37 2.51
N ARG A 94 2.29 20.15 2.66
CA ARG A 94 2.88 19.79 3.95
C ARG A 94 2.79 20.98 4.90
N ALA A 95 2.75 20.71 6.20
CA ALA A 95 2.87 21.76 7.19
C ALA A 95 4.17 22.56 6.99
N ALA A 96 4.14 23.87 7.23
CA ALA A 96 5.29 24.74 7.02
C ALA A 96 6.54 24.26 7.79
N GLU A 97 6.34 23.75 9.00
CA GLU A 97 7.41 23.16 9.83
C GLU A 97 8.11 21.99 9.14
N ASP A 98 7.34 21.12 8.42
CA ASP A 98 7.90 19.93 7.76
C ASP A 98 8.80 20.30 6.58
N THR A 99 8.55 21.45 5.94
CA THR A 99 9.38 21.96 4.84
C THR A 99 10.57 22.76 5.34
N ALA A 100 10.45 23.39 6.51
CA ALA A 100 11.52 24.22 7.10
C ALA A 100 12.52 23.39 7.93
N THR A 101 12.18 22.14 8.31
CA THR A 101 13.02 21.31 9.17
C THR A 101 13.77 20.26 8.37
N ALA A 102 15.08 20.12 8.62
CA ALA A 102 15.90 19.09 7.99
C ALA A 102 15.41 17.66 8.34
N ASP A 103 15.51 16.73 7.41
CA ASP A 103 15.04 15.35 7.58
C ASP A 103 15.67 14.63 8.76
N SER A 104 16.96 14.86 9.03
CA SER A 104 17.66 14.31 10.18
C SER A 104 17.10 14.79 11.52
N VAL A 105 16.59 16.02 11.58
CA VAL A 105 15.92 16.57 12.77
C VAL A 105 14.52 16.01 12.89
N LYS A 106 13.76 15.96 11.79
CA LYS A 106 12.42 15.35 11.79
C LYS A 106 12.44 13.89 12.24
N ALA A 107 13.47 13.15 11.87
CA ALA A 107 13.66 11.76 12.29
C ALA A 107 13.72 11.56 13.82
N THR A 108 13.98 12.63 14.58
CA THR A 108 14.03 12.62 16.06
C THR A 108 12.75 13.18 16.70
N TRP A 109 11.76 13.54 15.92
CA TRP A 109 10.48 14.01 16.48
C TRP A 109 9.77 12.92 17.29
N PRO A 110 8.95 13.31 18.28
CA PRO A 110 8.15 12.35 19.04
C PRO A 110 7.31 11.46 18.12
N LYS A 111 7.17 10.19 18.47
CA LYS A 111 6.37 9.21 17.73
C LYS A 111 5.00 9.76 17.34
N ALA A 112 4.29 10.38 18.29
CA ALA A 112 2.95 10.90 18.05
C ALA A 112 2.92 11.91 16.88
N LYS A 113 3.92 12.79 16.80
CA LYS A 113 4.02 13.78 15.71
C LYS A 113 4.33 13.11 14.38
N LEU A 114 5.28 12.18 14.33
CA LEU A 114 5.65 11.45 13.12
C LEU A 114 4.46 10.65 12.58
N VAL A 115 3.74 9.94 13.45
CA VAL A 115 2.57 9.14 13.06
C VAL A 115 1.42 10.03 12.59
N THR A 116 1.23 11.20 13.19
CA THR A 116 0.23 12.18 12.72
C THR A 116 0.55 12.65 11.30
N ARG A 117 1.79 13.07 11.03
CA ARG A 117 2.22 13.50 9.70
C ARG A 117 2.07 12.42 8.65
N LEU A 118 2.41 11.20 9.00
CA LEU A 118 2.25 10.03 8.13
C LEU A 118 0.78 9.77 7.80
N ARG A 119 -0.12 9.85 8.76
CA ARG A 119 -1.55 9.65 8.52
C ARG A 119 -2.18 10.76 7.69
N GLU A 120 -1.75 12.00 7.89
CA GLU A 120 -2.16 13.14 7.07
C GLU A 120 -1.74 12.94 5.60
N SER A 121 -0.51 12.48 5.35
CA SER A 121 -0.03 12.20 4.00
C SER A 121 -0.78 11.03 3.35
N PHE A 122 -1.07 9.96 4.07
CA PHE A 122 -1.88 8.85 3.57
C PHE A 122 -3.30 9.30 3.19
N ALA A 123 -3.94 10.09 4.04
CA ALA A 123 -5.28 10.60 3.76
C ALA A 123 -5.31 11.48 2.49
N PHE A 124 -4.28 12.29 2.27
CA PHE A 124 -4.12 13.06 1.04
C PHE A 124 -3.92 12.14 -0.17
N CYS A 125 -3.00 11.18 -0.09
CA CYS A 125 -2.71 10.23 -1.17
C CYS A 125 -3.94 9.40 -1.56
N ASP A 126 -4.70 8.90 -0.58
CA ASP A 126 -5.93 8.14 -0.84
C ASP A 126 -6.97 8.97 -1.60
N GLN A 127 -7.08 10.26 -1.31
CA GLN A 127 -7.94 11.19 -2.06
C GLN A 127 -7.40 11.46 -3.47
N ALA A 128 -6.09 11.63 -3.64
CA ALA A 128 -5.46 11.92 -4.92
C ALA A 128 -5.61 10.72 -5.89
N ILE A 129 -5.33 9.49 -5.42
CA ILE A 129 -5.45 8.30 -6.26
C ILE A 129 -6.91 7.94 -6.57
N ALA A 130 -7.86 8.33 -5.72
CA ALA A 130 -9.28 8.12 -5.98
C ALA A 130 -9.79 8.86 -7.22
N GLN A 131 -9.14 9.95 -7.63
CA GLN A 131 -9.49 10.76 -8.80
C GLN A 131 -8.86 10.24 -10.12
N LEU A 132 -8.00 9.22 -10.04
CA LEU A 132 -7.38 8.63 -11.23
C LEU A 132 -8.33 7.63 -11.90
N ASP A 133 -8.28 7.64 -13.25
CA ASP A 133 -8.78 6.58 -14.11
C ASP A 133 -7.66 6.07 -15.03
N ASP A 134 -7.89 4.94 -15.67
CA ASP A 134 -6.88 4.31 -16.52
C ASP A 134 -6.49 5.17 -17.73
N ALA A 135 -7.42 5.99 -18.23
CA ALA A 135 -7.16 6.88 -19.36
C ALA A 135 -6.11 7.95 -19.05
N LYS A 136 -5.99 8.36 -17.78
CA LYS A 136 -5.03 9.38 -17.34
C LYS A 136 -3.63 8.84 -17.10
N LEU A 137 -3.45 7.52 -17.02
CA LEU A 137 -2.14 6.92 -16.70
C LEU A 137 -1.06 7.23 -17.74
N GLY A 138 -1.44 7.44 -19.00
CA GLY A 138 -0.52 7.82 -20.08
C GLY A 138 -0.16 9.31 -20.13
N GLU A 139 -0.84 10.17 -19.38
CA GLU A 139 -0.61 11.62 -19.43
C GLU A 139 0.81 11.97 -18.93
N PRO A 140 1.48 12.95 -19.60
CA PRO A 140 2.80 13.39 -19.18
C PRO A 140 2.73 14.20 -17.87
N VAL A 141 3.69 13.97 -17.01
CA VAL A 141 3.91 14.72 -15.76
C VAL A 141 5.35 15.19 -15.72
N THR A 142 5.57 16.48 -15.51
CA THR A 142 6.91 17.02 -15.29
C THR A 142 7.22 17.03 -13.80
N ILE A 143 8.27 16.32 -13.41
CA ILE A 143 8.76 16.26 -12.04
C ILE A 143 10.12 16.94 -11.94
N THR A 144 10.36 17.61 -10.81
CA THR A 144 11.67 18.22 -10.51
C THR A 144 12.23 17.55 -9.25
N PHE A 145 13.43 17.02 -9.36
CA PHE A 145 14.14 16.40 -8.26
C PHE A 145 15.63 16.80 -8.32
N GLY A 146 16.17 17.26 -7.19
CA GLY A 146 17.58 17.70 -7.12
C GLY A 146 17.94 18.81 -8.12
N GLY A 147 16.99 19.70 -8.45
CA GLY A 147 17.19 20.77 -9.43
C GLY A 147 17.06 20.33 -10.90
N ASN A 148 16.89 19.03 -11.18
CA ASN A 148 16.71 18.51 -12.53
C ASN A 148 15.23 18.21 -12.79
N SER A 149 14.72 18.64 -13.94
CA SER A 149 13.35 18.36 -14.39
C SER A 149 13.34 17.27 -15.47
N ARG A 150 12.37 16.37 -15.39
CA ARG A 150 12.11 15.36 -16.43
C ARG A 150 10.61 15.13 -16.57
N THR A 151 10.22 14.74 -17.78
CA THR A 151 8.83 14.34 -18.04
C THR A 151 8.72 12.80 -18.03
N VAL A 152 7.73 12.29 -17.31
CA VAL A 152 7.42 10.85 -17.21
C VAL A 152 5.94 10.65 -17.44
N ALA A 153 5.52 9.42 -17.79
CA ALA A 153 4.10 9.09 -17.78
C ALA A 153 3.57 9.05 -16.32
N ARG A 154 2.34 9.50 -16.11
CA ARG A 154 1.69 9.48 -14.78
C ARG A 154 1.70 8.09 -14.15
N ALA A 155 1.55 7.03 -14.95
CA ALA A 155 1.70 5.66 -14.49
C ALA A 155 3.02 5.40 -13.76
N GLY A 156 4.12 6.04 -14.20
CA GLY A 156 5.42 5.96 -13.56
C GLY A 156 5.42 6.53 -12.14
N MET A 157 4.65 7.60 -11.89
CA MET A 157 4.49 8.17 -10.55
C MET A 157 3.68 7.24 -9.64
N VAL A 158 2.59 6.66 -10.16
CA VAL A 158 1.73 5.74 -9.37
C VAL A 158 2.48 4.44 -9.04
N LEU A 159 3.19 3.88 -10.01
CA LEU A 159 4.03 2.70 -9.82
C LEU A 159 5.19 2.99 -8.85
N GLY A 160 5.88 4.12 -9.03
CA GLY A 160 6.96 4.55 -8.16
C GLY A 160 6.51 4.64 -6.70
N HIS A 161 5.38 5.29 -6.45
CA HIS A 161 4.80 5.37 -5.10
C HIS A 161 4.50 3.99 -4.50
N ALA A 162 3.86 3.09 -5.27
CA ALA A 162 3.54 1.75 -4.78
C ALA A 162 4.79 0.92 -4.45
N LEU A 163 5.88 1.09 -5.22
CA LEU A 163 7.15 0.41 -4.99
C LEU A 163 7.89 1.01 -3.79
N ASP A 164 7.91 2.32 -3.64
CA ASP A 164 8.50 3.04 -2.52
C ASP A 164 7.86 2.61 -1.19
N LEU A 165 6.53 2.64 -1.11
CA LEU A 165 5.80 2.16 0.06
C LEU A 165 6.10 0.67 0.36
N ALA A 166 6.24 -0.16 -0.67
CA ALA A 166 6.53 -1.58 -0.49
C ALA A 166 7.95 -1.81 0.04
N ASP A 167 8.93 -1.04 -0.45
CA ASP A 167 10.31 -1.10 0.02
C ASP A 167 10.40 -0.68 1.49
N HIS A 168 9.85 0.48 1.84
CA HIS A 168 9.86 0.98 3.21
C HIS A 168 9.06 0.09 4.17
N TYR A 169 7.94 -0.49 3.75
CA TYR A 169 7.24 -1.47 4.56
C TYR A 169 8.09 -2.73 4.79
N SER A 170 8.81 -3.19 3.79
CA SER A 170 9.70 -4.34 3.90
C SER A 170 10.84 -4.09 4.89
N GLN A 171 11.48 -2.91 4.81
CA GLN A 171 12.50 -2.48 5.77
C GLN A 171 11.93 -2.44 7.19
N LEU A 172 10.79 -1.78 7.38
CA LEU A 172 10.12 -1.64 8.66
C LEU A 172 9.72 -2.99 9.25
N ALA A 173 9.15 -3.88 8.45
CA ALA A 173 8.77 -5.23 8.86
C ALA A 173 9.99 -6.06 9.31
N ASN A 174 11.14 -5.88 8.64
CA ASN A 174 12.39 -6.51 9.07
C ASN A 174 12.89 -5.94 10.40
N TYR A 175 12.87 -4.61 10.57
CA TYR A 175 13.28 -3.95 11.83
C TYR A 175 12.37 -4.37 13.00
N MET A 176 11.07 -4.54 12.76
CA MET A 176 10.15 -5.06 13.77
C MET A 176 10.58 -6.46 14.24
N ARG A 177 10.86 -7.40 13.30
CA ARG A 177 11.31 -8.75 13.63
C ARG A 177 12.61 -8.75 14.43
N LEU A 178 13.57 -7.90 14.06
CA LEU A 178 14.83 -7.74 14.79
C LEU A 178 14.63 -7.20 16.23
N ASN A 179 13.48 -6.61 16.50
CA ASN A 179 13.08 -6.14 17.82
C ASN A 179 12.01 -7.01 18.50
N ASN A 180 11.80 -8.25 18.04
CA ASN A 180 10.80 -9.20 18.53
C ASN A 180 9.34 -8.66 18.44
N ILE A 181 9.05 -7.83 17.46
CA ILE A 181 7.70 -7.32 17.17
C ILE A 181 7.21 -7.98 15.88
N LEU A 182 6.03 -8.59 15.90
CA LEU A 182 5.45 -9.15 14.67
C LEU A 182 4.92 -8.02 13.78
N PRO A 183 5.32 -7.97 12.50
CA PRO A 183 4.76 -7.01 11.57
C PRO A 183 3.31 -7.35 11.21
N PRO A 184 2.47 -6.38 10.82
CA PRO A 184 1.06 -6.58 10.51
C PRO A 184 0.76 -7.74 9.56
N THR A 185 1.60 -7.95 8.56
CA THR A 185 1.43 -9.05 7.59
C THR A 185 1.78 -10.45 8.16
N ALA A 186 2.38 -10.53 9.33
CA ALA A 186 2.68 -11.78 10.03
C ALA A 186 1.67 -12.10 11.14
N LEU A 187 0.74 -11.20 11.43
CA LEU A 187 -0.33 -11.44 12.40
C LEU A 187 -1.33 -12.46 11.86
N PRO A 188 -1.92 -13.32 12.74
CA PRO A 188 -3.00 -14.22 12.34
C PRO A 188 -4.15 -13.43 11.70
N ARG A 189 -4.61 -13.87 10.54
CA ARG A 189 -5.82 -13.29 9.93
C ARG A 189 -7.04 -13.79 10.69
N PRO A 190 -8.06 -12.95 10.94
CA PRO A 190 -9.36 -13.45 11.38
C PRO A 190 -9.82 -14.53 10.38
N ARG A 191 -10.23 -15.70 10.90
CA ARG A 191 -10.88 -16.69 10.03
C ARG A 191 -12.24 -16.13 9.60
N PRO A 192 -12.61 -16.29 8.32
CA PRO A 192 -13.92 -15.89 7.84
C PRO A 192 -15.05 -16.64 8.57
#